data_9d89a1d9cb09a62b67e75c73da3f3a5e
#
_entry.id   9d89a1d9cb09a62b67e75c73da3f3a5e
#
_cell.length_a   1.000
_cell.length_b   1.000
_cell.length_c   1.000
_cell.angle_alpha   90.00
_cell.angle_beta   90.00
_cell.angle_gamma   90.00
#
_symmetry.space_group_name_H-M   'P 1'
#
loop_
_entity.id
_entity.type
_entity.pdbx_description
1 polymer ?
#
loop_
_entity_poly.entity_id
_entity_poly.type
_entity_poly.pdbx_seq_one_letter_code
_entity_poly.pdbx_strand_id
1 'polypeptide(L)'
;MKKKIILIILLFILVLPLAGCTQYVKTEDKKVVMDNETGERLISNILCKPKKENILKLYEENNIDISSIPECGEFKISSNGYEGVWTTIFVKPLAFIIIKLTNLVKNAGLAIVIITLLIRGILYPVTKKTAMQSEMMAKAKPEIDKIEKKYANKTSQQDQMAHSQEVMMVYKKYGINPMSGCIFALIQIPLFFAFYEAMNRLPLVFEGSFLGLDLGMSPLNGMYKGNFFYIIVIVLVIVTTYLSFKLNKTATTDAVNGYSMKMMTNMSIGMIAIASFTISTSIAIYWICNSGFTVVQNLLVKRGTKHA
;
A
#
# COMPACT_ATOMS: atom_id res chain seq x y z
N MET A 1 6.85 -16.46 -26.31
CA MET A 1 6.00 -17.12 -25.30
C MET A 1 6.21 -16.55 -23.89
N LYS A 2 7.41 -16.50 -23.33
CA LYS A 2 7.67 -15.98 -21.94
C LYS A 2 7.11 -14.57 -21.66
N LYS A 3 7.21 -13.61 -22.60
CA LYS A 3 6.66 -12.25 -22.43
C LYS A 3 5.13 -12.21 -22.37
N LYS A 4 4.42 -13.03 -23.14
CA LYS A 4 2.94 -13.13 -23.10
C LYS A 4 2.47 -13.74 -21.78
N ILE A 5 3.16 -14.77 -21.28
CA ILE A 5 2.85 -15.42 -19.99
C ILE A 5 3.05 -14.42 -18.84
N ILE A 6 4.15 -13.65 -18.84
CA ILE A 6 4.39 -12.61 -17.83
C ILE A 6 3.30 -11.54 -17.87
N LEU A 7 2.86 -11.10 -19.06
CA LEU A 7 1.79 -10.11 -19.20
C LEU A 7 0.44 -10.66 -18.67
N ILE A 8 0.12 -11.92 -18.94
CA ILE A 8 -1.10 -12.58 -18.44
C ILE A 8 -1.05 -12.72 -16.92
N ILE A 9 0.09 -13.13 -16.35
CA ILE A 9 0.28 -13.20 -14.89
C ILE A 9 0.15 -11.80 -14.27
N LEU A 10 0.69 -10.78 -14.91
CA LEU A 10 0.59 -9.38 -14.53
C LEU A 10 -0.86 -8.88 -14.49
N LEU A 11 -1.61 -9.16 -15.56
CA LEU A 11 -3.03 -8.80 -15.65
C LEU A 11 -3.85 -9.55 -14.61
N PHE A 12 -3.55 -10.82 -14.37
CA PHE A 12 -4.22 -11.64 -13.36
C PHE A 12 -3.96 -11.14 -11.95
N ILE A 13 -2.73 -10.76 -11.59
CA ILE A 13 -2.37 -10.17 -10.29
C ILE A 13 -3.05 -8.80 -10.08
N LEU A 14 -3.29 -8.04 -11.16
CA LEU A 14 -3.96 -6.74 -11.08
C LEU A 14 -5.49 -6.87 -10.90
N VAL A 15 -6.09 -7.94 -11.44
CA VAL A 15 -7.55 -8.21 -11.39
C VAL A 15 -7.95 -8.96 -10.11
N LEU A 16 -7.04 -9.76 -9.52
CA LEU A 16 -7.32 -10.55 -8.31
C LEU A 16 -7.85 -9.72 -7.12
N PRO A 17 -7.33 -8.51 -6.79
CA PRO A 17 -7.86 -7.70 -5.70
C PRO A 17 -9.29 -7.20 -5.92
N LEU A 18 -9.75 -7.13 -7.17
CA LEU A 18 -11.12 -6.68 -7.50
C LEU A 18 -12.18 -7.73 -7.14
N ALA A 19 -11.78 -8.99 -6.94
CA ALA A 19 -12.69 -10.09 -6.64
C ALA A 19 -12.92 -10.32 -5.13
N GLY A 20 -12.14 -9.67 -4.25
CA GLY A 20 -12.18 -9.83 -2.79
C GLY A 20 -12.49 -8.52 -2.08
N CYS A 21 -13.53 -7.77 -2.49
CA CYS A 21 -13.82 -6.48 -1.89
C CYS A 21 -14.39 -6.59 -0.49
N THR A 22 -13.91 -5.74 0.43
CA THR A 22 -14.58 -5.43 1.71
C THR A 22 -16.03 -5.06 1.45
N GLN A 23 -16.96 -5.76 2.09
CA GLN A 23 -18.40 -5.52 1.95
C GLN A 23 -18.88 -4.65 3.11
N TYR A 24 -19.43 -3.49 2.80
CA TYR A 24 -19.97 -2.58 3.81
C TYR A 24 -21.45 -2.87 4.07
N VAL A 25 -21.85 -2.82 5.34
CA VAL A 25 -23.25 -2.84 5.74
C VAL A 25 -23.91 -1.56 5.25
N LYS A 26 -25.09 -1.70 4.65
CA LYS A 26 -25.86 -0.57 4.11
C LYS A 26 -27.26 -0.59 4.70
N THR A 27 -27.78 0.58 5.03
CA THR A 27 -29.19 0.78 5.36
C THR A 27 -30.09 0.53 4.13
N GLU A 28 -31.40 0.49 4.33
CA GLU A 28 -32.40 0.39 3.27
C GLU A 28 -32.24 1.52 2.23
N ASP A 29 -31.85 2.70 2.67
CA ASP A 29 -31.52 3.87 1.81
C ASP A 29 -30.15 3.77 1.11
N LYS A 30 -29.50 2.62 1.14
CA LYS A 30 -28.17 2.34 0.56
C LYS A 30 -27.03 3.20 1.15
N LYS A 31 -27.22 3.84 2.29
CA LYS A 31 -26.16 4.54 3.02
C LYS A 31 -25.32 3.54 3.79
N VAL A 32 -24.00 3.73 3.80
CA VAL A 32 -23.08 2.88 4.57
C VAL A 32 -23.28 3.15 6.06
N VAL A 33 -23.49 2.10 6.83
CA VAL A 33 -23.56 2.18 8.29
C VAL A 33 -22.18 2.50 8.84
N MET A 34 -22.11 3.45 9.76
CA MET A 34 -20.86 3.87 10.39
C MET A 34 -21.01 3.88 11.91
N ASP A 35 -19.95 3.48 12.59
CA ASP A 35 -19.84 3.68 14.03
C ASP A 35 -19.73 5.18 14.36
N ASN A 36 -20.61 5.67 15.21
CA ASN A 36 -20.66 7.09 15.59
C ASN A 36 -19.45 7.52 16.45
N GLU A 37 -18.80 6.56 17.12
CA GLU A 37 -17.65 6.86 17.97
C GLU A 37 -16.37 7.00 17.17
N THR A 38 -16.13 6.13 16.19
CA THR A 38 -14.89 6.14 15.42
C THR A 38 -15.06 6.72 14.02
N GLY A 39 -16.30 6.79 13.51
CA GLY A 39 -16.59 7.09 12.12
C GLY A 39 -16.21 5.96 11.17
N GLU A 40 -15.94 4.78 11.70
CA GLU A 40 -15.59 3.62 10.89
C GLU A 40 -16.82 3.02 10.22
N ARG A 41 -16.62 2.53 9.01
CA ARG A 41 -17.66 1.90 8.21
C ARG A 41 -17.86 0.46 8.66
N LEU A 42 -19.09 0.10 8.99
CA LEU A 42 -19.42 -1.26 9.40
C LEU A 42 -19.27 -2.24 8.22
N ILE A 43 -18.58 -3.35 8.44
CA ILE A 43 -18.22 -4.34 7.42
C ILE A 43 -19.02 -5.62 7.67
N SER A 44 -19.74 -6.12 6.66
CA SER A 44 -20.56 -7.32 6.80
C SER A 44 -19.75 -8.63 6.74
N ASN A 45 -18.64 -8.66 6.01
CA ASN A 45 -17.80 -9.83 5.85
C ASN A 45 -16.54 -9.80 6.76
N ILE A 46 -16.75 -9.53 8.06
CA ILE A 46 -15.69 -9.57 9.06
C ILE A 46 -15.12 -10.98 9.23
N LEU A 47 -13.87 -11.08 9.65
CA LEU A 47 -13.17 -12.38 9.77
C LEU A 47 -13.32 -13.02 11.14
N CYS A 48 -13.57 -12.24 12.18
CA CYS A 48 -13.84 -12.73 13.54
C CYS A 48 -14.79 -11.78 14.27
N LYS A 49 -15.33 -12.18 15.42
CA LYS A 49 -16.31 -11.40 16.16
C LYS A 49 -15.73 -10.15 16.78
N PRO A 50 -16.43 -9.01 16.71
CA PRO A 50 -16.13 -7.82 17.49
C PRO A 50 -16.36 -8.07 18.98
N LYS A 51 -15.71 -7.26 19.83
CA LYS A 51 -15.83 -7.33 21.29
C LYS A 51 -16.54 -6.12 21.88
N LYS A 52 -16.48 -4.96 21.20
CA LYS A 52 -17.11 -3.74 21.68
C LYS A 52 -18.64 -3.85 21.57
N GLU A 53 -19.33 -3.57 22.66
CA GLU A 53 -20.80 -3.68 22.75
C GLU A 53 -21.52 -2.77 21.75
N ASN A 54 -21.02 -1.54 21.54
CA ASN A 54 -21.57 -0.62 20.56
C ASN A 54 -21.49 -1.18 19.14
N ILE A 55 -20.40 -1.88 18.79
CA ILE A 55 -20.24 -2.51 17.46
C ILE A 55 -21.17 -3.72 17.33
N LEU A 56 -21.29 -4.56 18.37
CA LEU A 56 -22.24 -5.69 18.39
C LEU A 56 -23.67 -5.21 18.17
N LYS A 57 -24.10 -4.16 18.87
CA LYS A 57 -25.43 -3.55 18.69
C LYS A 57 -25.66 -3.06 17.26
N LEU A 58 -24.64 -2.46 16.63
CA LEU A 58 -24.76 -2.03 15.22
C LEU A 58 -25.00 -3.20 14.27
N TYR A 59 -24.41 -4.38 14.52
CA TYR A 59 -24.72 -5.59 13.73
C TYR A 59 -26.14 -6.07 13.93
N GLU A 60 -26.63 -6.11 15.20
CA GLU A 60 -27.99 -6.49 15.52
C GLU A 60 -29.03 -5.54 14.92
N GLU A 61 -28.85 -4.23 15.08
CA GLU A 61 -29.75 -3.20 14.55
C GLU A 61 -29.85 -3.22 13.01
N ASN A 62 -28.83 -3.72 12.33
CA ASN A 62 -28.82 -3.83 10.87
C ASN A 62 -29.10 -5.27 10.39
N ASN A 63 -29.61 -6.17 11.26
CA ASN A 63 -29.97 -7.56 10.94
C ASN A 63 -28.84 -8.38 10.31
N ILE A 64 -27.59 -8.13 10.72
CA ILE A 64 -26.42 -8.90 10.26
C ILE A 64 -26.13 -10.01 11.27
N ASP A 65 -26.35 -11.25 10.88
CA ASP A 65 -26.02 -12.40 11.70
C ASP A 65 -24.51 -12.66 11.72
N ILE A 66 -23.90 -12.49 12.89
CA ILE A 66 -22.49 -12.77 13.16
C ILE A 66 -22.31 -13.99 14.10
N SER A 67 -23.37 -14.76 14.37
CA SER A 67 -23.33 -15.88 15.31
C SER A 67 -22.37 -17.00 14.88
N SER A 68 -22.30 -17.26 13.58
CA SER A 68 -21.45 -18.29 12.98
C SER A 68 -19.98 -17.89 12.84
N ILE A 69 -19.65 -16.61 13.05
CA ILE A 69 -18.28 -16.08 12.92
C ILE A 69 -17.49 -16.44 14.19
N PRO A 70 -16.24 -16.95 14.08
CA PRO A 70 -15.46 -17.35 15.25
C PRO A 70 -14.96 -16.13 16.04
N GLU A 71 -14.68 -16.34 17.33
CA GLU A 71 -13.91 -15.37 18.11
C GLU A 71 -12.52 -15.15 17.47
N CYS A 72 -11.95 -13.92 17.59
CA CYS A 72 -10.65 -13.62 16.96
C CYS A 72 -9.54 -14.56 17.46
N GLY A 73 -9.59 -15.02 18.71
CA GLY A 73 -8.62 -15.98 19.24
C GLY A 73 -8.68 -17.37 18.60
N GLU A 74 -9.85 -17.76 18.11
CA GLU A 74 -10.14 -19.08 17.52
C GLU A 74 -10.09 -19.07 15.97
N PHE A 75 -9.86 -17.90 15.37
CA PHE A 75 -9.81 -17.76 13.93
C PHE A 75 -8.74 -18.65 13.31
N LYS A 76 -9.11 -19.40 12.28
CA LYS A 76 -8.25 -20.24 11.44
C LYS A 76 -8.33 -19.76 9.99
N ILE A 77 -7.32 -20.06 9.18
CA ILE A 77 -7.33 -19.73 7.74
C ILE A 77 -8.52 -20.39 7.02
N SER A 78 -9.00 -21.53 7.51
CA SER A 78 -10.20 -22.24 7.00
C SER A 78 -11.53 -21.68 7.51
N SER A 79 -11.53 -20.77 8.49
CA SER A 79 -12.75 -20.16 9.03
C SER A 79 -13.53 -19.41 7.96
N ASN A 80 -14.86 -19.28 8.14
CA ASN A 80 -15.78 -18.56 7.26
C ASN A 80 -15.86 -19.10 5.82
N GLY A 81 -15.46 -20.37 5.60
CA GLY A 81 -15.55 -21.03 4.28
C GLY A 81 -14.69 -20.40 3.19
N TYR A 82 -15.01 -20.69 1.93
CA TYR A 82 -14.28 -20.17 0.77
C TYR A 82 -14.89 -18.83 0.31
N GLU A 83 -14.08 -17.79 0.33
CA GLU A 83 -14.45 -16.42 -0.08
C GLU A 83 -13.69 -15.95 -1.33
N GLY A 84 -13.30 -16.86 -2.18
CA GLY A 84 -12.50 -16.59 -3.37
C GLY A 84 -11.00 -16.79 -3.16
N VAL A 85 -10.27 -16.90 -4.28
CA VAL A 85 -8.82 -17.19 -4.31
C VAL A 85 -8.04 -16.09 -3.58
N TRP A 86 -8.38 -14.83 -3.81
CA TRP A 86 -7.69 -13.69 -3.22
C TRP A 86 -7.77 -13.71 -1.69
N THR A 87 -8.98 -13.76 -1.15
CA THR A 87 -9.21 -13.77 0.30
C THR A 87 -8.55 -14.97 0.96
N THR A 88 -8.67 -16.16 0.34
CA THR A 88 -8.14 -17.41 0.91
C THR A 88 -6.61 -17.45 0.93
N ILE A 89 -5.94 -16.95 -0.12
CA ILE A 89 -4.48 -17.06 -0.26
C ILE A 89 -3.75 -15.88 0.38
N PHE A 90 -4.32 -14.67 0.36
CA PHE A 90 -3.62 -13.47 0.81
C PHE A 90 -4.22 -12.88 2.09
N VAL A 91 -5.54 -12.67 2.13
CA VAL A 91 -6.17 -11.94 3.22
C VAL A 91 -6.25 -12.76 4.50
N LYS A 92 -6.77 -13.99 4.44
CA LYS A 92 -6.92 -14.86 5.62
C LYS A 92 -5.58 -15.27 6.25
N PRO A 93 -4.52 -15.66 5.51
CA PRO A 93 -3.21 -15.92 6.10
C PRO A 93 -2.61 -14.68 6.77
N LEU A 94 -2.73 -13.50 6.14
CA LEU A 94 -2.26 -12.26 6.71
C LEU A 94 -3.02 -11.89 7.98
N ALA A 95 -4.35 -11.99 7.95
CA ALA A 95 -5.22 -11.78 9.11
C ALA A 95 -4.85 -12.72 10.27
N PHE A 96 -4.63 -14.01 9.97
CA PHE A 96 -4.20 -14.99 10.96
C PHE A 96 -2.88 -14.59 11.64
N ILE A 97 -1.90 -14.14 10.87
CA ILE A 97 -0.61 -13.70 11.42
C ILE A 97 -0.80 -12.43 12.27
N ILE A 98 -1.61 -11.45 11.81
CA ILE A 98 -1.93 -10.24 12.58
C ILE A 98 -2.57 -10.62 13.92
N ILE A 99 -3.56 -11.52 13.94
CA ILE A 99 -4.22 -12.00 15.17
C ILE A 99 -3.20 -12.63 16.10
N LYS A 100 -2.36 -13.55 15.61
CA LYS A 100 -1.35 -14.24 16.42
C LYS A 100 -0.33 -13.26 17.02
N LEU A 101 0.15 -12.33 16.21
CA LEU A 101 1.07 -11.27 16.69
C LEU A 101 0.38 -10.36 17.70
N THR A 102 -0.87 -9.93 17.46
CA THR A 102 -1.61 -9.10 18.42
C THR A 102 -1.79 -9.81 19.76
N ASN A 103 -2.11 -11.10 19.74
CA ASN A 103 -2.23 -11.90 20.97
C ASN A 103 -0.90 -12.06 21.69
N LEU A 104 0.23 -12.10 20.97
CA LEU A 104 1.56 -12.20 21.53
C LEU A 104 2.01 -10.87 22.17
N VAL A 105 1.91 -9.77 21.43
CA VAL A 105 2.39 -8.45 21.88
C VAL A 105 1.31 -7.64 22.62
N LYS A 106 0.07 -8.16 22.72
CA LYS A 106 -1.09 -7.54 23.36
C LYS A 106 -1.45 -6.16 22.79
N ASN A 107 -1.03 -5.87 21.56
CA ASN A 107 -1.32 -4.58 20.90
C ASN A 107 -1.39 -4.76 19.38
N ALA A 108 -2.52 -4.40 18.76
CA ALA A 108 -2.75 -4.56 17.34
C ALA A 108 -1.88 -3.63 16.48
N GLY A 109 -1.65 -2.39 16.92
CA GLY A 109 -0.79 -1.44 16.21
C GLY A 109 0.67 -1.91 16.16
N LEU A 110 1.19 -2.42 17.28
CA LEU A 110 2.53 -3.01 17.33
C LEU A 110 2.61 -4.26 16.45
N ALA A 111 1.58 -5.09 16.42
CA ALA A 111 1.51 -6.25 15.54
C ALA A 111 1.58 -5.84 14.05
N ILE A 112 0.86 -4.77 13.65
CA ILE A 112 0.92 -4.21 12.28
C ILE A 112 2.34 -3.74 11.94
N VAL A 113 3.02 -3.05 12.85
CA VAL A 113 4.41 -2.63 12.65
C VAL A 113 5.32 -3.84 12.43
N ILE A 114 5.26 -4.84 13.33
CA ILE A 114 6.09 -6.04 13.28
C ILE A 114 5.86 -6.82 11.97
N ILE A 115 4.60 -7.12 11.63
CA ILE A 115 4.31 -7.90 10.41
C ILE A 115 4.75 -7.14 9.14
N THR A 116 4.58 -5.82 9.11
CA THR A 116 5.02 -4.99 7.99
C THR A 116 6.54 -5.08 7.81
N LEU A 117 7.30 -4.96 8.89
CA LEU A 117 8.75 -5.05 8.86
C LEU A 117 9.24 -6.47 8.51
N LEU A 118 8.58 -7.51 9.02
CA LEU A 118 8.91 -8.91 8.67
C LEU A 118 8.71 -9.17 7.17
N ILE A 119 7.57 -8.79 6.61
CA ILE A 119 7.31 -8.95 5.17
C ILE A 119 8.30 -8.14 4.35
N ARG A 120 8.61 -6.91 4.76
CA ARG A 120 9.63 -6.08 4.11
C ARG A 120 11.02 -6.72 4.18
N GLY A 121 11.37 -7.35 5.30
CA GLY A 121 12.60 -8.11 5.46
C GLY A 121 12.67 -9.31 4.50
N ILE A 122 11.60 -10.08 4.38
CA ILE A 122 11.50 -11.21 3.45
C ILE A 122 11.62 -10.74 1.99
N LEU A 123 10.99 -9.60 1.64
CA LEU A 123 11.05 -9.03 0.30
C LEU A 123 12.33 -8.23 0.03
N TYR A 124 13.19 -8.02 1.04
CA TYR A 124 14.40 -7.20 0.93
C TYR A 124 15.31 -7.58 -0.24
N PRO A 125 15.64 -8.88 -0.50
CA PRO A 125 16.54 -9.22 -1.60
C PRO A 125 16.00 -8.81 -2.98
N VAL A 126 14.68 -8.81 -3.16
CA VAL A 126 14.03 -8.37 -4.41
C VAL A 126 14.00 -6.84 -4.49
N THR A 127 13.54 -6.18 -3.42
CA THR A 127 13.40 -4.71 -3.37
C THR A 127 14.76 -4.00 -3.36
N LYS A 128 15.83 -4.63 -2.83
CA LYS A 128 17.20 -4.14 -2.93
C LYS A 128 17.65 -4.00 -4.38
N LYS A 129 17.36 -4.98 -5.24
CA LYS A 129 17.69 -4.91 -6.67
C LYS A 129 17.00 -3.70 -7.33
N THR A 130 15.74 -3.43 -6.99
CA THR A 130 15.01 -2.27 -7.49
C THR A 130 15.62 -0.95 -6.99
N ALA A 131 16.02 -0.88 -5.71
CA ALA A 131 16.71 0.28 -5.15
C ALA A 131 18.07 0.54 -5.82
N MET A 132 18.82 -0.52 -6.17
CA MET A 132 20.06 -0.39 -6.95
C MET A 132 19.81 0.17 -8.36
N GLN A 133 18.74 -0.29 -9.03
CA GLN A 133 18.35 0.26 -10.34
C GLN A 133 17.95 1.74 -10.24
N SER A 134 17.30 2.14 -9.17
CA SER A 134 16.97 3.53 -8.88
C SER A 134 18.22 4.41 -8.71
N GLU A 135 19.26 3.89 -8.07
CA GLU A 135 20.54 4.61 -7.94
C GLU A 135 21.28 4.73 -9.28
N MET A 136 21.28 3.67 -10.11
CA MET A 136 21.85 3.74 -11.47
C MET A 136 21.09 4.75 -12.33
N MET A 137 19.77 4.83 -12.21
CA MET A 137 18.96 5.85 -12.87
C MET A 137 19.35 7.26 -12.41
N ALA A 138 19.63 7.46 -11.10
CA ALA A 138 20.09 8.75 -10.59
C ALA A 138 21.43 9.17 -11.22
N LYS A 139 22.33 8.21 -11.46
CA LYS A 139 23.62 8.45 -12.13
C LYS A 139 23.45 8.76 -13.63
N ALA A 140 22.51 8.11 -14.31
CA ALA A 140 22.22 8.30 -15.73
C ALA A 140 21.42 9.59 -16.03
N LYS A 141 20.72 10.14 -15.03
CA LYS A 141 19.83 11.30 -15.21
C LYS A 141 20.45 12.49 -15.95
N PRO A 142 21.70 12.94 -15.70
CA PRO A 142 22.28 14.07 -16.44
C PRO A 142 22.41 13.83 -17.95
N GLU A 143 22.65 12.59 -18.38
CA GLU A 143 22.71 12.24 -19.80
C GLU A 143 21.30 12.18 -20.41
N ILE A 144 20.34 11.62 -19.68
CA ILE A 144 18.93 11.57 -20.10
C ILE A 144 18.37 12.98 -20.25
N ASP A 145 18.60 13.87 -19.27
CA ASP A 145 18.15 15.27 -19.32
C ASP A 145 18.70 16.04 -20.54
N LYS A 146 19.91 15.70 -21.01
CA LYS A 146 20.47 16.27 -22.27
C LYS A 146 19.71 15.78 -23.51
N ILE A 147 19.38 14.48 -23.55
CA ILE A 147 18.60 13.89 -24.64
C ILE A 147 17.19 14.48 -24.66
N GLU A 148 16.54 14.61 -23.52
CA GLU A 148 15.22 15.23 -23.41
C GLU A 148 15.20 16.66 -23.92
N LYS A 149 16.20 17.48 -23.54
CA LYS A 149 16.34 18.85 -24.07
C LYS A 149 16.55 18.88 -25.59
N LYS A 150 17.30 17.91 -26.14
CA LYS A 150 17.54 17.79 -27.60
C LYS A 150 16.25 17.54 -28.37
N TYR A 151 15.32 16.82 -27.76
CA TYR A 151 14.04 16.42 -28.40
C TYR A 151 12.81 17.20 -27.90
N ALA A 152 12.95 18.15 -26.97
CA ALA A 152 11.85 18.83 -26.31
C ALA A 152 10.83 19.51 -27.27
N ASN A 153 11.28 19.99 -28.43
CA ASN A 153 10.44 20.66 -29.43
C ASN A 153 10.23 19.82 -30.71
N LYS A 154 10.53 18.54 -30.67
CA LYS A 154 10.44 17.64 -31.81
C LYS A 154 9.26 16.69 -31.61
N THR A 155 8.29 16.75 -32.52
CA THR A 155 7.01 16.04 -32.40
C THR A 155 6.81 14.98 -33.48
N SER A 156 7.72 14.87 -34.50
CA SER A 156 7.57 13.88 -35.53
C SER A 156 7.73 12.45 -34.97
N GLN A 157 7.06 11.50 -35.58
CA GLN A 157 7.17 10.07 -35.19
C GLN A 157 8.62 9.57 -35.26
N GLN A 158 9.37 10.09 -36.24
CA GLN A 158 10.79 9.75 -36.44
C GLN A 158 11.67 10.29 -35.30
N ASP A 159 11.41 11.54 -34.83
CA ASP A 159 12.09 12.11 -33.69
C ASP A 159 11.77 11.35 -32.37
N GLN A 160 10.52 10.92 -32.17
CA GLN A 160 10.14 10.13 -31.00
C GLN A 160 10.83 8.77 -30.98
N MET A 161 10.96 8.12 -32.15
CA MET A 161 11.72 6.87 -32.26
C MET A 161 13.20 7.08 -31.96
N ALA A 162 13.82 8.13 -32.52
CA ALA A 162 15.22 8.47 -32.28
C ALA A 162 15.47 8.81 -30.80
N HIS A 163 14.60 9.59 -30.17
CA HIS A 163 14.63 9.89 -28.72
C HIS A 163 14.62 8.60 -27.89
N SER A 164 13.66 7.71 -28.16
CA SER A 164 13.54 6.43 -27.44
C SER A 164 14.79 5.55 -27.61
N GLN A 165 15.40 5.54 -28.81
CA GLN A 165 16.62 4.78 -29.06
C GLN A 165 17.81 5.37 -28.28
N GLU A 166 18.00 6.70 -28.29
CA GLU A 166 19.08 7.35 -27.52
C GLU A 166 18.95 7.10 -26.01
N VAL A 167 17.74 7.23 -25.46
CA VAL A 167 17.47 6.91 -24.04
C VAL A 167 17.78 5.44 -23.74
N MET A 168 17.38 4.52 -24.61
CA MET A 168 17.66 3.09 -24.44
C MET A 168 19.17 2.78 -24.50
N MET A 169 19.96 3.52 -25.29
CA MET A 169 21.42 3.39 -25.28
C MET A 169 22.01 3.82 -23.94
N VAL A 170 21.53 4.91 -23.35
CA VAL A 170 21.93 5.31 -21.99
C VAL A 170 21.58 4.25 -20.97
N TYR A 171 20.38 3.67 -21.03
CA TYR A 171 19.99 2.56 -20.12
C TYR A 171 20.95 1.37 -20.24
N LYS A 172 21.31 0.98 -21.47
CA LYS A 172 22.28 -0.11 -21.68
C LYS A 172 23.66 0.25 -21.12
N LYS A 173 24.13 1.50 -21.34
CA LYS A 173 25.43 2.00 -20.83
C LYS A 173 25.52 1.91 -19.30
N TYR A 174 24.45 2.24 -18.60
CA TYR A 174 24.39 2.21 -17.12
C TYR A 174 23.85 0.89 -16.54
N GLY A 175 23.57 -0.12 -17.37
CA GLY A 175 23.01 -1.40 -16.92
C GLY A 175 21.61 -1.27 -16.30
N ILE A 176 20.82 -0.29 -16.74
CA ILE A 176 19.49 -0.01 -16.23
C ILE A 176 18.45 -0.90 -16.92
N ASN A 177 17.66 -1.62 -16.13
CA ASN A 177 16.50 -2.33 -16.61
C ASN A 177 15.23 -1.47 -16.42
N PRO A 178 14.61 -0.95 -17.50
CA PRO A 178 13.42 -0.09 -17.37
C PRO A 178 12.22 -0.80 -16.74
N MET A 179 12.17 -2.13 -16.75
CA MET A 179 11.10 -2.92 -16.14
C MET A 179 11.21 -3.06 -14.62
N SER A 180 12.33 -2.66 -14.01
CA SER A 180 12.55 -2.85 -12.57
C SER A 180 11.57 -2.06 -11.70
N GLY A 181 11.16 -0.88 -12.14
CA GLY A 181 10.13 -0.08 -11.46
C GLY A 181 8.75 -0.74 -11.45
N CYS A 182 8.39 -1.38 -12.56
CA CYS A 182 7.11 -2.11 -12.66
C CYS A 182 7.07 -3.32 -11.72
N ILE A 183 8.19 -4.03 -11.53
CA ILE A 183 8.26 -5.18 -10.62
C ILE A 183 7.96 -4.75 -9.18
N PHE A 184 8.48 -3.59 -8.77
CA PHE A 184 8.18 -3.05 -7.44
C PHE A 184 6.68 -2.76 -7.27
N ALA A 185 6.05 -2.08 -8.24
CA ALA A 185 4.62 -1.79 -8.21
C ALA A 185 3.76 -3.07 -8.19
N LEU A 186 4.17 -4.09 -8.96
CA LEU A 186 3.48 -5.37 -9.03
C LEU A 186 3.48 -6.15 -7.71
N ILE A 187 4.54 -6.03 -6.92
CA ILE A 187 4.61 -6.61 -5.57
C ILE A 187 3.84 -5.74 -4.59
N GLN A 188 3.97 -4.41 -4.72
CA GLN A 188 3.42 -3.47 -3.75
C GLN A 188 1.89 -3.38 -3.79
N ILE A 189 1.28 -3.39 -4.98
CA ILE A 189 -0.17 -3.22 -5.12
C ILE A 189 -0.93 -4.38 -4.48
N PRO A 190 -0.68 -5.66 -4.79
CA PRO A 190 -1.35 -6.78 -4.13
C PRO A 190 -1.10 -6.80 -2.62
N LEU A 191 0.12 -6.53 -2.20
CA LEU A 191 0.47 -6.50 -0.78
C LEU A 191 -0.33 -5.42 -0.02
N PHE A 192 -0.44 -4.22 -0.60
CA PHE A 192 -1.23 -3.14 -0.02
C PHE A 192 -2.71 -3.54 0.12
N PHE A 193 -3.32 -4.08 -0.94
CA PHE A 193 -4.73 -4.49 -0.88
C PHE A 193 -4.98 -5.64 0.10
N ALA A 194 -4.05 -6.59 0.22
CA ALA A 194 -4.16 -7.66 1.20
C ALA A 194 -4.12 -7.12 2.64
N PHE A 195 -3.22 -6.19 2.95
CA PHE A 195 -3.17 -5.50 4.24
C PHE A 195 -4.43 -4.66 4.48
N TYR A 196 -4.84 -3.87 3.49
CA TYR A 196 -6.02 -3.03 3.56
C TYR A 196 -7.26 -3.85 3.90
N GLU A 197 -7.50 -4.94 3.17
CA GLU A 197 -8.65 -5.80 3.38
C GLU A 197 -8.56 -6.55 4.72
N ALA A 198 -7.39 -7.12 5.06
CA ALA A 198 -7.21 -7.83 6.32
C ALA A 198 -7.44 -6.91 7.53
N MET A 199 -6.89 -5.70 7.54
CA MET A 199 -7.04 -4.77 8.66
C MET A 199 -8.47 -4.26 8.81
N ASN A 200 -9.15 -3.95 7.70
CA ASN A 200 -10.56 -3.50 7.76
C ASN A 200 -11.51 -4.62 8.23
N ARG A 201 -11.23 -5.89 7.89
CA ARG A 201 -12.08 -7.03 8.23
C ARG A 201 -11.77 -7.67 9.59
N LEU A 202 -10.79 -7.11 10.34
CA LEU A 202 -10.41 -7.58 11.67
C LEU A 202 -10.89 -6.63 12.77
N PRO A 203 -11.97 -6.97 13.52
CA PRO A 203 -12.42 -6.18 14.67
C PRO A 203 -11.31 -5.91 15.69
N LEU A 204 -10.51 -6.90 15.97
CA LEU A 204 -9.32 -6.81 16.83
C LEU A 204 -8.39 -5.63 16.46
N VAL A 205 -8.35 -5.22 15.17
CA VAL A 205 -7.55 -4.07 14.69
C VAL A 205 -8.34 -2.78 14.89
N PHE A 206 -9.54 -2.69 14.34
CA PHE A 206 -10.27 -1.44 14.35
C PHE A 206 -10.86 -1.06 15.72
N GLU A 207 -11.08 -2.04 16.61
CA GLU A 207 -11.42 -1.80 18.01
C GLU A 207 -10.20 -1.47 18.88
N GLY A 208 -8.98 -1.68 18.34
CA GLY A 208 -7.72 -1.51 19.05
C GLY A 208 -7.24 -0.06 19.09
N SER A 209 -6.25 0.20 19.96
CA SER A 209 -5.55 1.47 20.03
C SER A 209 -4.04 1.28 19.96
N PHE A 210 -3.33 2.33 19.53
CA PHE A 210 -1.87 2.36 19.51
C PHE A 210 -1.37 3.77 19.78
N LEU A 211 -0.49 3.93 20.78
CA LEU A 211 0.06 5.22 21.20
C LEU A 211 -1.02 6.28 21.52
N GLY A 212 -2.16 5.87 22.08
CA GLY A 212 -3.27 6.77 22.39
C GLY A 212 -4.16 7.15 21.21
N LEU A 213 -3.97 6.50 20.05
CA LEU A 213 -4.78 6.69 18.83
C LEU A 213 -5.63 5.44 18.57
N ASP A 214 -6.91 5.62 18.30
CA ASP A 214 -7.80 4.53 17.88
C ASP A 214 -7.45 4.09 16.46
N LEU A 215 -7.22 2.80 16.27
CA LEU A 215 -6.75 2.26 15.00
C LEU A 215 -7.82 2.25 13.90
N GLY A 216 -9.09 2.10 14.27
CA GLY A 216 -10.22 2.18 13.35
C GLY A 216 -10.55 3.60 12.91
N MET A 217 -10.27 4.60 13.77
CA MET A 217 -10.60 6.00 13.51
C MET A 217 -9.74 6.60 12.40
N SER A 218 -10.34 7.40 11.52
CA SER A 218 -9.57 8.19 10.57
C SER A 218 -8.93 9.40 11.26
N PRO A 219 -7.74 9.87 10.80
CA PRO A 219 -7.11 11.05 11.37
C PRO A 219 -8.01 12.29 11.37
N LEU A 220 -8.80 12.50 10.32
CA LEU A 220 -9.74 13.61 10.24
C LEU A 220 -10.80 13.56 11.35
N ASN A 221 -11.41 12.38 11.58
CA ASN A 221 -12.40 12.20 12.64
C ASN A 221 -11.78 12.37 14.03
N GLY A 222 -10.56 11.86 14.23
CA GLY A 222 -9.84 12.06 15.49
C GLY A 222 -9.58 13.53 15.80
N MET A 223 -9.23 14.33 14.79
CA MET A 223 -9.06 15.78 14.93
C MET A 223 -10.38 16.49 15.26
N TYR A 224 -11.50 16.13 14.62
CA TYR A 224 -12.82 16.66 14.94
C TYR A 224 -13.24 16.36 16.39
N LYS A 225 -12.77 15.25 16.96
CA LYS A 225 -12.95 14.90 18.37
C LYS A 225 -11.97 15.58 19.34
N GLY A 226 -11.13 16.49 18.83
CA GLY A 226 -10.19 17.27 19.63
C GLY A 226 -8.85 16.58 19.91
N ASN A 227 -8.60 15.40 19.35
CA ASN A 227 -7.30 14.73 19.48
C ASN A 227 -6.35 15.15 18.33
N PHE A 228 -5.55 16.16 18.56
CA PHE A 228 -4.60 16.70 17.57
C PHE A 228 -3.37 15.82 17.33
N PHE A 229 -3.15 14.76 18.11
CA PHE A 229 -2.06 13.80 17.84
C PHE A 229 -2.22 13.09 16.48
N TYR A 230 -3.43 13.02 15.94
CA TYR A 230 -3.67 12.50 14.58
C TYR A 230 -2.99 13.31 13.47
N ILE A 231 -2.66 14.59 13.71
CA ILE A 231 -1.87 15.42 12.78
C ILE A 231 -0.49 14.78 12.55
N ILE A 232 0.12 14.22 13.60
CA ILE A 232 1.43 13.56 13.52
C ILE A 232 1.36 12.41 12.55
N VAL A 233 0.28 11.63 12.56
CA VAL A 233 0.07 10.50 11.62
C VAL A 233 0.04 11.01 10.17
N ILE A 234 -0.76 12.06 9.90
CA ILE A 234 -0.85 12.66 8.56
C ILE A 234 0.52 13.16 8.09
N VAL A 235 1.23 13.91 8.94
CA VAL A 235 2.56 14.45 8.63
C VAL A 235 3.54 13.31 8.34
N LEU A 236 3.55 12.24 9.15
CA LEU A 236 4.43 11.09 8.94
C LEU A 236 4.10 10.34 7.63
N VAL A 237 2.82 10.17 7.28
CA VAL A 237 2.44 9.59 5.99
C VAL A 237 2.99 10.44 4.84
N ILE A 238 2.80 11.76 4.88
CA ILE A 238 3.25 12.67 3.82
C ILE A 238 4.77 12.67 3.72
N VAL A 239 5.48 12.82 4.84
CA VAL A 239 6.95 12.90 4.87
C VAL A 239 7.58 11.60 4.39
N THR A 240 7.15 10.44 4.92
CA THR A 240 7.71 9.15 4.53
C THR A 240 7.41 8.83 3.07
N THR A 241 6.21 9.18 2.58
CA THR A 241 5.85 9.04 1.17
C THR A 241 6.72 9.92 0.28
N TYR A 242 6.81 11.20 0.59
CA TYR A 242 7.65 12.14 -0.17
C TYR A 242 9.11 11.67 -0.25
N LEU A 243 9.70 11.28 0.88
CA LEU A 243 11.08 10.79 0.94
C LEU A 243 11.24 9.48 0.15
N SER A 244 10.28 8.57 0.24
CA SER A 244 10.27 7.31 -0.50
C SER A 244 10.28 7.57 -2.02
N PHE A 245 9.41 8.44 -2.52
CA PHE A 245 9.39 8.81 -3.95
C PHE A 245 10.64 9.58 -4.38
N LYS A 246 11.12 10.51 -3.55
CA LYS A 246 12.34 11.30 -3.86
C LYS A 246 13.59 10.43 -3.99
N LEU A 247 13.69 9.37 -3.17
CA LEU A 247 14.82 8.45 -3.19
C LEU A 247 14.65 7.32 -4.21
N ASN A 248 13.44 6.96 -4.55
CA ASN A 248 13.14 5.88 -5.49
C ASN A 248 12.91 6.44 -6.91
N LYS A 249 14.00 6.66 -7.64
CA LYS A 249 13.96 7.13 -9.02
C LYS A 249 13.71 5.94 -9.96
N THR A 250 12.53 5.88 -10.55
CA THR A 250 12.20 4.84 -11.53
C THR A 250 12.69 5.21 -12.93
N ALA A 251 13.11 4.19 -13.69
CA ALA A 251 13.44 4.31 -15.09
C ALA A 251 12.15 4.42 -15.92
N THR A 252 11.70 5.62 -16.16
CA THR A 252 10.59 5.85 -17.09
C THR A 252 10.96 7.05 -17.97
N THR A 253 10.81 6.88 -19.27
CA THR A 253 10.88 7.96 -20.24
C THR A 253 9.80 8.99 -19.92
N ASP A 254 10.17 10.26 -19.85
CA ASP A 254 9.31 11.40 -19.49
C ASP A 254 8.12 11.65 -20.44
N ALA A 255 7.84 10.74 -21.35
CA ALA A 255 6.74 10.91 -22.29
C ALA A 255 5.98 9.62 -22.60
N VAL A 256 5.14 9.19 -21.67
CA VAL A 256 3.93 8.49 -22.06
C VAL A 256 2.81 9.53 -22.03
N ASN A 257 2.33 9.95 -23.21
CA ASN A 257 1.22 10.90 -23.39
C ASN A 257 1.45 12.36 -22.89
N GLY A 258 2.67 12.91 -22.95
CA GLY A 258 2.94 14.32 -22.64
C GLY A 258 2.95 14.68 -21.16
N TYR A 259 2.80 13.73 -20.25
CA TYR A 259 2.92 13.94 -18.80
C TYR A 259 4.32 13.63 -18.31
N SER A 260 4.97 14.61 -17.69
CA SER A 260 6.29 14.37 -17.10
C SER A 260 6.18 13.46 -15.88
N MET A 261 7.17 12.58 -15.69
CA MET A 261 7.29 11.72 -14.49
C MET A 261 7.18 12.53 -13.19
N LYS A 262 7.71 13.75 -13.16
CA LYS A 262 7.62 14.66 -12.02
C LYS A 262 6.17 15.01 -11.70
N MET A 263 5.34 15.23 -12.72
CA MET A 263 3.92 15.53 -12.56
C MET A 263 3.16 14.32 -12.01
N MET A 264 3.40 13.11 -12.54
CA MET A 264 2.80 11.86 -12.02
C MET A 264 3.19 11.60 -10.56
N THR A 265 4.48 11.82 -10.21
CA THR A 265 4.96 11.66 -8.84
C THR A 265 4.29 12.65 -7.89
N ASN A 266 4.22 13.93 -8.26
CA ASN A 266 3.58 14.96 -7.45
C ASN A 266 2.08 14.70 -7.28
N MET A 267 1.40 14.26 -8.34
CA MET A 267 -0.01 13.89 -8.29
C MET A 267 -0.24 12.70 -7.35
N SER A 268 0.62 11.67 -7.41
CA SER A 268 0.55 10.52 -6.51
C SER A 268 0.76 10.92 -5.05
N ILE A 269 1.74 11.77 -4.77
CA ILE A 269 1.99 12.29 -3.40
C ILE A 269 0.78 13.10 -2.93
N GLY A 270 0.21 13.97 -3.77
CA GLY A 270 -0.97 14.75 -3.44
C GLY A 270 -2.19 13.87 -3.15
N MET A 271 -2.42 12.85 -3.96
CA MET A 271 -3.51 11.89 -3.74
C MET A 271 -3.35 11.12 -2.42
N ILE A 272 -2.14 10.66 -2.09
CA ILE A 272 -1.86 9.97 -0.83
C ILE A 272 -2.01 10.94 0.36
N ALA A 273 -1.56 12.19 0.21
CA ALA A 273 -1.74 13.21 1.23
C ALA A 273 -3.24 13.45 1.54
N ILE A 274 -4.08 13.56 0.52
CA ILE A 274 -5.53 13.69 0.70
C ILE A 274 -6.11 12.43 1.34
N ALA A 275 -5.74 11.24 0.85
CA ALA A 275 -6.19 9.98 1.40
C ALA A 275 -5.83 9.80 2.88
N SER A 276 -4.66 10.33 3.32
CA SER A 276 -4.19 10.21 4.70
C SER A 276 -5.11 10.82 5.75
N PHE A 277 -6.02 11.71 5.36
CA PHE A 277 -7.04 12.27 6.25
C PHE A 277 -8.20 11.30 6.52
N THR A 278 -8.51 10.42 5.57
CA THR A 278 -9.75 9.63 5.55
C THR A 278 -9.54 8.12 5.72
N ILE A 279 -8.33 7.60 5.50
CA ILE A 279 -8.01 6.20 5.77
C ILE A 279 -7.93 5.96 7.27
N SER A 280 -8.19 4.73 7.72
CA SER A 280 -8.05 4.37 9.14
C SER A 280 -6.60 4.49 9.60
N THR A 281 -6.42 4.80 10.89
CA THR A 281 -5.10 4.95 11.51
C THR A 281 -4.26 3.68 11.40
N SER A 282 -4.88 2.49 11.43
CA SER A 282 -4.20 1.22 11.20
C SER A 282 -3.51 1.16 9.83
N ILE A 283 -4.21 1.58 8.78
CA ILE A 283 -3.68 1.64 7.41
C ILE A 283 -2.59 2.71 7.30
N ALA A 284 -2.77 3.86 7.95
CA ALA A 284 -1.78 4.92 7.98
C ALA A 284 -0.47 4.45 8.65
N ILE A 285 -0.54 3.71 9.77
CA ILE A 285 0.62 3.11 10.44
C ILE A 285 1.34 2.12 9.52
N TYR A 286 0.58 1.21 8.89
CA TYR A 286 1.15 0.33 7.86
C TYR A 286 1.89 1.13 6.77
N TRP A 287 1.27 2.20 6.26
CA TRP A 287 1.85 3.05 5.22
C TRP A 287 3.15 3.72 5.66
N ILE A 288 3.19 4.28 6.88
CA ILE A 288 4.37 4.91 7.47
C ILE A 288 5.52 3.90 7.58
N CYS A 289 5.27 2.72 8.13
CA CYS A 289 6.28 1.66 8.29
C CYS A 289 6.80 1.16 6.94
N ASN A 290 5.89 0.95 5.99
CA ASN A 290 6.18 0.48 4.65
C ASN A 290 7.03 1.48 3.85
N SER A 291 6.65 2.76 3.85
CA SER A 291 7.38 3.83 3.18
C SER A 291 8.68 4.18 3.91
N GLY A 292 8.67 4.19 5.24
CA GLY A 292 9.86 4.39 6.07
C GLY A 292 10.92 3.33 5.82
N PHE A 293 10.54 2.05 5.75
CA PHE A 293 11.46 0.97 5.37
C PHE A 293 12.09 1.22 3.99
N THR A 294 11.28 1.64 3.01
CA THR A 294 11.77 1.97 1.66
C THR A 294 12.79 3.10 1.70
N VAL A 295 12.56 4.14 2.51
CA VAL A 295 13.52 5.25 2.72
C VAL A 295 14.84 4.72 3.27
N VAL A 296 14.80 3.95 4.36
CA VAL A 296 16.00 3.37 4.98
C VAL A 296 16.75 2.49 4.00
N GLN A 297 16.05 1.61 3.29
CA GLN A 297 16.63 0.72 2.29
C GLN A 297 17.35 1.49 1.17
N ASN A 298 16.73 2.53 0.61
CA ASN A 298 17.35 3.35 -0.45
C ASN A 298 18.60 4.11 0.07
N LEU A 299 18.56 4.59 1.31
CA LEU A 299 19.74 5.25 1.94
C LEU A 299 20.89 4.27 2.12
N LEU A 300 20.63 3.04 2.56
CA LEU A 300 21.65 1.99 2.72
C LEU A 300 22.26 1.60 1.38
N VAL A 301 21.46 1.39 0.35
CA VAL A 301 21.93 1.08 -1.00
C VAL A 301 22.78 2.21 -1.54
N LYS A 302 22.35 3.48 -1.39
CA LYS A 302 23.09 4.65 -1.83
C LYS A 302 24.46 4.78 -1.16
N ARG A 303 24.56 4.46 0.14
CA ARG A 303 25.86 4.42 0.85
C ARG A 303 26.76 3.33 0.30
N GLY A 304 26.24 2.11 0.11
CA GLY A 304 27.00 0.98 -0.44
C GLY A 304 27.55 1.23 -1.84
N THR A 305 26.80 1.94 -2.72
CA THR A 305 27.23 2.25 -4.08
C THR A 305 28.21 3.43 -4.19
N LYS A 306 28.46 4.17 -3.10
CA LYS A 306 29.49 5.22 -3.05
C LYS A 306 30.87 4.69 -2.66
N HIS A 307 30.90 3.54 -1.99
CA HIS A 307 32.13 2.92 -1.51
C HIS A 307 32.58 1.72 -2.37
N ALA A 308 31.81 1.36 -3.39
CA ALA A 308 32.14 0.37 -4.43
C ALA A 308 32.51 1.08 -5.74
#